data_99c6519987b3318983051f4184ef9ebe
#
_entry.id   99c6519987b3318983051f4184ef9ebe
#
_cell.length_a   1.000
_cell.length_b   1.000
_cell.length_c   1.000
_cell.angle_alpha   90.00
_cell.angle_beta   90.00
_cell.angle_gamma   90.00
#
_symmetry.space_group_name_H-M   'P 1'
#
loop_
_entity.id
_entity.type
_entity.pdbx_description
1 polymer ?
#
loop_
_entity_poly.entity_id
_entity_poly.type
_entity_poly.pdbx_seq_one_letter_code
_entity_poly.pdbx_strand_id
1 'polypeptide(L)'
;GDYFHENFIIASLNCHTQIFNLLKNEGVTNIYNLTEIINLKISDDKLSEYAQEELHHKEKYLNMIKYAERNELVLQHCEVVVTEKCSLKCKDCANYMQYYTKPEDISIKSIIKSFDNLLNTIDRLCELRLLGGEPFIYKELANLVKYYLENEKIEHITIYTNGTIIPNQELVDVLGNDKIVVHISNYGTISRKVNEICELFKEKGVTFYVHNYLKWKDFGGQNERNYTRERLLTVYNSCFSAKCYTFYRNRLYKCPRSAHGERVSYD
;
A
#
# COMPACT_ATOMS: atom_id res chain seq x y z
N GLY A 1 -29.77 22.76 -16.51
CA GLY A 1 -30.57 21.58 -16.86
C GLY A 1 -31.01 20.88 -15.62
N ASP A 2 -32.20 20.33 -15.63
CA ASP A 2 -32.87 19.74 -14.49
C ASP A 2 -32.35 18.30 -14.31
N TYR A 3 -31.22 18.15 -13.61
CA TYR A 3 -30.57 16.84 -13.36
C TYR A 3 -31.14 16.12 -12.12
N PHE A 4 -32.12 16.69 -11.44
CA PHE A 4 -32.62 16.19 -10.13
C PHE A 4 -33.28 14.81 -10.21
N HIS A 5 -33.65 14.34 -11.40
CA HIS A 5 -34.29 13.05 -11.63
C HIS A 5 -33.34 12.02 -12.28
N GLU A 6 -32.09 12.38 -12.53
CA GLU A 6 -31.10 11.43 -13.04
C GLU A 6 -30.55 10.54 -11.94
N ASN A 7 -30.05 9.37 -12.32
CA ASN A 7 -29.42 8.44 -11.39
C ASN A 7 -27.96 8.81 -11.21
N PHE A 8 -27.57 9.15 -10.01
CA PHE A 8 -26.18 9.46 -9.65
C PHE A 8 -25.53 8.29 -8.94
N ILE A 9 -24.35 7.90 -9.38
CA ILE A 9 -23.54 6.86 -8.76
C ILE A 9 -22.32 7.51 -8.16
N ILE A 10 -22.16 7.41 -6.84
CA ILE A 10 -20.96 7.91 -6.16
C ILE A 10 -19.89 6.84 -6.20
N ALA A 11 -18.90 7.02 -7.10
CA ALA A 11 -17.75 6.15 -7.26
C ALA A 11 -16.49 6.60 -6.47
N SER A 12 -16.60 7.71 -5.75
CA SER A 12 -15.49 8.24 -4.93
C SER A 12 -15.55 7.68 -3.52
N LEU A 13 -14.53 6.93 -3.14
CA LEU A 13 -14.42 6.37 -1.79
C LEU A 13 -13.98 7.41 -0.75
N ASN A 14 -13.08 8.33 -1.13
CA ASN A 14 -12.48 9.29 -0.20
C ASN A 14 -13.38 10.49 0.12
N CYS A 15 -14.36 10.78 -0.74
CA CYS A 15 -15.25 11.92 -0.62
C CYS A 15 -16.72 11.50 -0.66
N HIS A 16 -17.01 10.20 -0.45
CA HIS A 16 -18.34 9.64 -0.57
C HIS A 16 -19.39 10.45 0.23
N THR A 17 -19.18 10.60 1.53
CA THR A 17 -20.12 11.30 2.41
C THR A 17 -20.26 12.76 2.03
N GLN A 18 -19.20 13.43 1.65
CA GLN A 18 -19.23 14.82 1.21
C GLN A 18 -20.04 14.99 -0.08
N ILE A 19 -19.81 14.11 -1.08
CA ILE A 19 -20.56 14.12 -2.33
C ILE A 19 -22.03 13.77 -2.11
N PHE A 20 -22.31 12.76 -1.28
CA PHE A 20 -23.67 12.36 -0.91
C PHE A 20 -24.45 13.53 -0.30
N ASN A 21 -23.86 14.18 0.71
CA ASN A 21 -24.48 15.32 1.38
C ASN A 21 -24.66 16.51 0.42
N LEU A 22 -23.69 16.78 -0.45
CA LEU A 22 -23.80 17.83 -1.46
C LEU A 22 -24.97 17.57 -2.41
N LEU A 23 -25.04 16.38 -3.01
CA LEU A 23 -26.10 15.99 -3.94
C LEU A 23 -27.48 16.04 -3.27
N LYS A 24 -27.57 15.55 -2.03
CA LYS A 24 -28.82 15.58 -1.25
C LYS A 24 -29.28 17.01 -0.95
N ASN A 25 -28.35 17.90 -0.58
CA ASN A 25 -28.65 19.31 -0.31
C ASN A 25 -29.11 20.04 -1.59
N GLU A 26 -28.60 19.62 -2.75
CA GLU A 26 -29.03 20.14 -4.08
C GLU A 26 -30.37 19.52 -4.56
N GLY A 27 -31.01 18.65 -3.76
CA GLY A 27 -32.30 18.06 -4.08
C GLY A 27 -32.27 16.81 -4.95
N VAL A 28 -31.09 16.19 -5.16
CA VAL A 28 -31.00 14.93 -5.89
C VAL A 28 -31.61 13.80 -5.07
N THR A 29 -32.54 13.06 -5.66
CA THR A 29 -33.25 11.96 -4.98
C THR A 29 -32.69 10.57 -5.27
N ASN A 30 -32.14 10.37 -6.48
CA ASN A 30 -31.67 9.07 -6.93
C ASN A 30 -30.15 8.98 -6.79
N ILE A 31 -29.67 8.78 -5.59
CA ILE A 31 -28.24 8.66 -5.29
C ILE A 31 -27.94 7.19 -4.93
N TYR A 32 -27.08 6.56 -5.71
CA TYR A 32 -26.66 5.17 -5.52
C TYR A 32 -25.20 5.10 -5.08
N ASN A 33 -24.92 4.16 -4.20
CA ASN A 33 -23.57 3.88 -3.75
C ASN A 33 -22.87 2.88 -4.68
N LEU A 34 -21.57 3.00 -4.81
CA LEU A 34 -20.76 2.03 -5.55
C LEU A 34 -20.99 0.59 -5.04
N THR A 35 -21.33 0.43 -3.74
CA THR A 35 -21.64 -0.85 -3.10
C THR A 35 -22.80 -1.59 -3.75
N GLU A 36 -23.80 -0.89 -4.26
CA GLU A 36 -24.97 -1.49 -4.90
C GLU A 36 -24.62 -2.09 -6.27
N ILE A 37 -23.63 -1.48 -6.94
CA ILE A 37 -23.14 -1.94 -8.27
C ILE A 37 -22.10 -3.06 -8.11
N ILE A 38 -21.22 -2.95 -7.14
CA ILE A 38 -20.15 -3.93 -6.88
C ILE A 38 -20.73 -5.31 -6.50
N ASN A 39 -21.96 -5.35 -6.02
CA ASN A 39 -22.65 -6.61 -5.73
C ASN A 39 -23.18 -7.38 -6.96
N LEU A 40 -23.03 -6.82 -8.16
CA LEU A 40 -23.31 -7.55 -9.39
C LEU A 40 -22.32 -8.72 -9.51
N LYS A 41 -22.88 -9.94 -9.66
CA LYS A 41 -22.08 -11.14 -9.89
C LYS A 41 -21.49 -11.09 -11.30
N ILE A 42 -20.18 -10.89 -11.37
CA ILE A 42 -19.42 -11.04 -12.61
C ILE A 42 -18.72 -12.40 -12.51
N SER A 43 -18.79 -13.23 -13.55
CA SER A 43 -18.10 -14.52 -13.57
C SER A 43 -16.59 -14.30 -13.69
N ASP A 44 -15.81 -14.95 -12.80
CA ASP A 44 -14.35 -14.76 -12.68
C ASP A 44 -13.58 -15.13 -13.95
N ASP A 45 -14.11 -16.05 -14.77
CA ASP A 45 -13.53 -16.52 -16.03
C ASP A 45 -13.45 -15.43 -17.13
N LYS A 46 -14.16 -14.31 -16.96
CA LYS A 46 -14.18 -13.18 -17.90
C LYS A 46 -13.34 -11.98 -17.46
N LEU A 47 -12.72 -12.07 -16.31
CA LEU A 47 -11.98 -10.97 -15.74
C LEU A 47 -10.48 -11.07 -16.06
N SER A 48 -9.85 -9.93 -16.35
CA SER A 48 -8.40 -9.86 -16.41
C SER A 48 -7.79 -10.12 -15.02
N GLU A 49 -6.53 -10.54 -14.97
CA GLU A 49 -5.80 -10.70 -13.69
C GLU A 49 -5.89 -9.46 -12.80
N TYR A 50 -5.78 -8.28 -13.39
CA TYR A 50 -5.96 -7.01 -12.69
C TYR A 50 -7.37 -6.85 -12.08
N ALA A 51 -8.41 -7.21 -12.83
CA ALA A 51 -9.77 -7.10 -12.34
C ALA A 51 -10.09 -8.13 -11.25
N GLN A 52 -9.45 -9.31 -11.28
CA GLN A 52 -9.53 -10.30 -10.20
C GLN A 52 -8.85 -9.80 -8.92
N GLU A 53 -7.69 -9.15 -9.05
CA GLU A 53 -6.99 -8.49 -7.95
C GLU A 53 -7.86 -7.38 -7.32
N GLU A 54 -8.47 -6.53 -8.13
CA GLU A 54 -9.36 -5.47 -7.66
C GLU A 54 -10.62 -6.04 -6.96
N LEU A 55 -11.16 -7.15 -7.44
CA LEU A 55 -12.27 -7.83 -6.79
C LEU A 55 -11.89 -8.43 -5.43
N HIS A 56 -10.67 -8.91 -5.28
CA HIS A 56 -10.16 -9.36 -3.98
C HIS A 56 -10.15 -8.19 -2.96
N HIS A 57 -9.93 -6.98 -3.43
CA HIS A 57 -10.01 -5.78 -2.61
C HIS A 57 -11.42 -5.18 -2.45
N LYS A 58 -12.45 -5.82 -3.01
CA LYS A 58 -13.84 -5.34 -2.97
C LYS A 58 -14.33 -5.04 -1.56
N GLU A 59 -14.09 -5.93 -0.61
CA GLU A 59 -14.51 -5.75 0.78
C GLU A 59 -13.82 -4.54 1.42
N LYS A 60 -12.58 -4.29 1.08
CA LYS A 60 -11.85 -3.09 1.50
C LYS A 60 -12.59 -1.82 1.08
N TYR A 61 -13.05 -1.74 -0.16
CA TYR A 61 -13.81 -0.60 -0.65
C TYR A 61 -15.17 -0.45 0.03
N LEU A 62 -15.88 -1.56 0.25
CA LEU A 62 -17.15 -1.57 0.96
C LEU A 62 -17.01 -1.10 2.41
N ASN A 63 -15.97 -1.54 3.09
CA ASN A 63 -15.69 -1.13 4.46
C ASN A 63 -15.34 0.37 4.55
N MET A 64 -14.58 0.90 3.60
CA MET A 64 -14.26 2.34 3.57
C MET A 64 -15.51 3.24 3.51
N ILE A 65 -16.56 2.83 2.78
CA ILE A 65 -17.82 3.57 2.74
C ILE A 65 -18.49 3.53 4.12
N LYS A 66 -18.58 2.36 4.74
CA LYS A 66 -19.16 2.20 6.09
C LYS A 66 -18.41 3.05 7.13
N TYR A 67 -17.08 3.13 7.04
CA TYR A 67 -16.29 3.95 7.97
C TYR A 67 -16.52 5.45 7.76
N ALA A 68 -16.62 5.88 6.50
CA ALA A 68 -16.95 7.27 6.19
C ALA A 68 -18.34 7.66 6.74
N GLU A 69 -19.33 6.78 6.65
CA GLU A 69 -20.66 6.98 7.20
C GLU A 69 -20.64 7.08 8.74
N ARG A 70 -19.70 6.41 9.41
CA ARG A 70 -19.54 6.44 10.88
C ARG A 70 -18.65 7.57 11.37
N ASN A 71 -18.14 8.40 10.48
CA ASN A 71 -17.17 9.46 10.79
C ASN A 71 -15.88 8.95 11.47
N GLU A 72 -15.46 7.74 11.14
CA GLU A 72 -14.21 7.13 11.64
C GLU A 72 -13.00 7.79 10.98
N LEU A 73 -11.93 7.99 11.74
CA LEU A 73 -10.64 8.44 11.21
C LEU A 73 -9.90 7.23 10.63
N VAL A 74 -10.00 7.07 9.32
CA VAL A 74 -9.46 5.92 8.59
C VAL A 74 -8.22 6.31 7.81
N LEU A 75 -7.14 5.57 8.03
CA LEU A 75 -5.96 5.61 7.18
C LEU A 75 -6.06 4.46 6.15
N GLN A 76 -6.13 4.79 4.87
CA GLN A 76 -6.33 3.79 3.81
C GLN A 76 -5.17 2.81 3.70
N HIS A 77 -3.95 3.32 3.76
CA HIS A 77 -2.75 2.50 3.85
C HIS A 77 -1.63 3.27 4.53
N CYS A 78 -0.72 2.53 5.13
CA CYS A 78 0.52 3.05 5.66
C CYS A 78 1.66 2.07 5.35
N GLU A 79 2.70 2.57 4.71
CA GLU A 79 3.92 1.84 4.46
C GLU A 79 4.80 1.91 5.72
N VAL A 80 5.20 0.76 6.25
CA VAL A 80 6.14 0.67 7.37
C VAL A 80 7.46 0.13 6.86
N VAL A 81 8.50 0.95 6.97
CA VAL A 81 9.86 0.55 6.56
C VAL A 81 10.46 -0.32 7.65
N VAL A 82 10.69 -1.60 7.34
CA VAL A 82 11.27 -2.57 8.29
C VAL A 82 12.80 -2.68 8.17
N THR A 83 13.33 -2.42 6.97
CA THR A 83 14.76 -2.49 6.70
C THR A 83 15.19 -1.53 5.59
N GLU A 84 16.40 -1.01 5.69
CA GLU A 84 17.07 -0.24 4.64
C GLU A 84 17.88 -1.15 3.70
N LYS A 85 18.08 -2.44 4.09
CA LYS A 85 18.84 -3.42 3.32
C LYS A 85 18.03 -3.89 2.12
N CYS A 86 18.66 -3.95 0.96
CA CYS A 86 18.05 -4.47 -0.26
C CYS A 86 19.06 -5.32 -1.03
N SER A 87 18.57 -6.38 -1.64
CA SER A 87 19.34 -7.23 -2.55
C SER A 87 19.60 -6.57 -3.90
N LEU A 88 18.89 -5.47 -4.21
CA LEU A 88 18.99 -4.72 -5.45
C LEU A 88 19.41 -3.27 -5.21
N LYS A 89 19.99 -2.65 -6.24
CA LYS A 89 20.35 -1.22 -6.29
C LYS A 89 19.70 -0.57 -7.52
N CYS A 90 18.36 -0.58 -7.55
CA CYS A 90 17.59 -0.04 -8.68
C CYS A 90 17.86 1.46 -8.86
N LYS A 91 18.17 1.89 -10.09
CA LYS A 91 18.53 3.28 -10.44
C LYS A 91 17.48 4.29 -9.96
N ASP A 92 16.21 3.98 -10.19
CA ASP A 92 15.09 4.89 -9.90
C ASP A 92 14.22 4.38 -8.74
N CYS A 93 14.85 3.79 -7.71
CA CYS A 93 14.16 3.30 -6.53
C CYS A 93 13.45 4.44 -5.79
N ALA A 94 12.14 4.28 -5.54
CA ALA A 94 11.35 5.27 -4.81
C ALA A 94 11.85 5.47 -3.37
N ASN A 95 12.42 4.41 -2.78
CA ASN A 95 12.94 4.39 -1.41
C ASN A 95 14.43 4.75 -1.34
N TYR A 96 15.03 5.20 -2.44
CA TYR A 96 16.44 5.60 -2.48
C TYR A 96 17.46 4.55 -2.00
N MET A 97 17.15 3.25 -2.10
CA MET A 97 18.01 2.17 -1.61
C MET A 97 19.40 2.13 -2.25
N GLN A 98 19.55 2.69 -3.46
CA GLN A 98 20.83 2.79 -4.15
C GLN A 98 21.81 3.77 -3.47
N TYR A 99 21.30 4.72 -2.67
CA TYR A 99 22.11 5.77 -2.04
C TYR A 99 22.52 5.47 -0.58
N TYR A 100 21.97 4.40 0.01
CA TYR A 100 22.37 4.01 1.37
C TYR A 100 23.79 3.45 1.39
N THR A 101 24.66 4.07 2.17
CA THR A 101 26.04 3.63 2.40
C THR A 101 26.12 2.62 3.54
N LYS A 102 25.30 2.79 4.58
CA LYS A 102 25.22 1.91 5.76
C LYS A 102 23.75 1.55 6.05
N PRO A 103 23.16 0.67 5.23
CA PRO A 103 21.77 0.27 5.43
C PRO A 103 21.60 -0.56 6.70
N GLU A 104 20.59 -0.26 7.50
CA GLU A 104 20.30 -0.89 8.78
C GLU A 104 18.93 -1.59 8.78
N ASP A 105 18.74 -2.53 9.69
CA ASP A 105 17.43 -3.04 10.06
C ASP A 105 16.80 -2.11 11.11
N ILE A 106 15.51 -1.85 11.00
CA ILE A 106 14.81 -1.09 12.02
C ILE A 106 14.44 -2.04 13.18
N SER A 107 14.73 -1.63 14.40
CA SER A 107 14.41 -2.44 15.56
C SER A 107 12.91 -2.74 15.65
N ILE A 108 12.52 -4.02 15.74
CA ILE A 108 11.12 -4.44 15.89
C ILE A 108 10.46 -3.76 17.09
N LYS A 109 11.16 -3.65 18.22
CA LYS A 109 10.66 -2.97 19.42
C LYS A 109 10.37 -1.47 19.15
N SER A 110 11.23 -0.83 18.35
CA SER A 110 11.04 0.57 17.97
C SER A 110 9.84 0.73 17.03
N ILE A 111 9.69 -0.19 16.05
CA ILE A 111 8.54 -0.18 15.13
C ILE A 111 7.25 -0.33 15.94
N ILE A 112 7.13 -1.39 16.74
CA ILE A 112 5.94 -1.69 17.52
C ILE A 112 5.58 -0.48 18.40
N LYS A 113 6.52 -0.05 19.26
CA LYS A 113 6.26 1.05 20.20
C LYS A 113 5.75 2.31 19.51
N SER A 114 6.34 2.69 18.40
CA SER A 114 6.03 3.97 17.77
C SER A 114 4.87 3.88 16.78
N PHE A 115 4.71 2.77 16.08
CA PHE A 115 3.59 2.58 15.17
C PHE A 115 2.28 2.33 15.92
N ASP A 116 2.33 1.65 17.07
CA ASP A 116 1.16 1.53 17.96
C ASP A 116 0.68 2.89 18.47
N ASN A 117 1.60 3.83 18.73
CA ASN A 117 1.22 5.20 19.06
C ASN A 117 0.44 5.85 17.90
N LEU A 118 0.83 5.62 16.64
CA LEU A 118 0.06 6.10 15.48
C LEU A 118 -1.30 5.40 15.39
N LEU A 119 -1.33 4.07 15.54
CA LEU A 119 -2.59 3.30 15.52
C LEU A 119 -3.57 3.74 16.61
N ASN A 120 -3.06 4.20 17.76
CA ASN A 120 -3.92 4.74 18.82
C ASN A 120 -4.58 6.08 18.47
N THR A 121 -4.07 6.80 17.46
CA THR A 121 -4.63 8.08 17.02
C THR A 121 -5.67 7.95 15.89
N ILE A 122 -5.83 6.76 15.33
CA ILE A 122 -6.78 6.48 14.25
C ILE A 122 -7.76 5.37 14.67
N ASP A 123 -8.91 5.31 14.02
CA ASP A 123 -9.88 4.25 14.25
C ASP A 123 -9.59 2.99 13.46
N ARG A 124 -9.12 3.15 12.21
CA ARG A 124 -8.84 2.04 11.27
C ARG A 124 -7.61 2.29 10.41
N LEU A 125 -6.89 1.22 10.12
CA LEU A 125 -5.88 1.13 9.05
C LEU A 125 -6.32 0.02 8.09
N CYS A 126 -6.76 0.39 6.88
CA CYS A 126 -7.25 -0.62 5.93
C CYS A 126 -6.12 -1.52 5.41
N GLU A 127 -4.92 -0.98 5.22
CA GLU A 127 -3.80 -1.75 4.71
C GLU A 127 -2.48 -1.34 5.38
N LEU A 128 -1.89 -2.25 6.14
CA LEU A 128 -0.52 -2.14 6.61
C LEU A 128 0.42 -2.71 5.55
N ARG A 129 1.26 -1.88 4.95
CA ARG A 129 2.26 -2.29 3.97
C ARG A 129 3.62 -2.45 4.62
N LEU A 130 4.11 -3.67 4.72
CA LEU A 130 5.46 -3.95 5.21
C LEU A 130 6.43 -3.98 4.04
N LEU A 131 7.35 -3.04 4.03
CA LEU A 131 8.34 -2.88 2.97
C LEU A 131 9.62 -2.24 3.49
N GLY A 132 10.48 -1.80 2.61
CA GLY A 132 11.74 -1.15 2.93
C GLY A 132 12.66 -1.21 1.74
N GLY A 133 13.84 -1.83 1.92
CA GLY A 133 14.65 -2.33 0.82
C GLY A 133 14.04 -3.63 0.28
N GLU A 134 14.44 -4.76 0.86
CA GLU A 134 13.82 -6.06 0.59
C GLU A 134 13.36 -6.66 1.93
N PRO A 135 12.05 -6.75 2.20
CA PRO A 135 11.55 -7.16 3.50
C PRO A 135 11.91 -8.61 3.86
N PHE A 136 12.11 -9.51 2.89
CA PHE A 136 12.50 -10.90 3.18
C PHE A 136 13.94 -11.04 3.71
N ILE A 137 14.74 -9.97 3.68
CA ILE A 137 16.04 -9.91 4.39
C ILE A 137 15.85 -9.66 5.89
N TYR A 138 14.74 -9.02 6.28
CA TYR A 138 14.49 -8.62 7.67
C TYR A 138 14.12 -9.84 8.52
N LYS A 139 15.02 -10.24 9.43
CA LYS A 139 14.89 -11.48 10.22
C LYS A 139 13.67 -11.48 11.14
N GLU A 140 13.25 -10.32 11.62
CA GLU A 140 12.11 -10.18 12.54
C GLU A 140 10.76 -10.02 11.81
N LEU A 141 10.71 -10.20 10.47
CA LEU A 141 9.50 -9.96 9.70
C LEU A 141 8.34 -10.84 10.15
N ALA A 142 8.60 -12.14 10.36
CA ALA A 142 7.58 -13.08 10.84
C ALA A 142 6.99 -12.67 12.19
N ASN A 143 7.84 -12.24 13.12
CA ASN A 143 7.41 -11.77 14.44
C ASN A 143 6.60 -10.48 14.36
N LEU A 144 6.99 -9.55 13.48
CA LEU A 144 6.27 -8.32 13.26
C LEU A 144 4.89 -8.57 12.63
N VAL A 145 4.81 -9.46 11.65
CA VAL A 145 3.55 -9.86 11.01
C VAL A 145 2.62 -10.52 12.03
N LYS A 146 3.11 -11.49 12.81
CA LYS A 146 2.35 -12.14 13.89
C LYS A 146 1.76 -11.11 14.86
N TYR A 147 2.58 -10.13 15.27
CA TYR A 147 2.13 -9.08 16.20
C TYR A 147 0.97 -8.26 15.61
N TYR A 148 1.07 -7.81 14.35
CA TYR A 148 0.04 -6.96 13.76
C TYR A 148 -1.19 -7.73 13.25
N LEU A 149 -1.12 -9.04 13.05
CA LEU A 149 -2.30 -9.86 12.77
C LEU A 149 -3.33 -9.83 13.91
N GLU A 150 -2.88 -9.69 15.15
CA GLU A 150 -3.74 -9.61 16.33
C GLU A 150 -4.37 -8.22 16.53
N ASN A 151 -3.95 -7.21 15.76
CA ASN A 151 -4.48 -5.86 15.89
C ASN A 151 -5.78 -5.69 15.09
N GLU A 152 -6.90 -5.50 15.80
CA GLU A 152 -8.24 -5.37 15.20
C GLU A 152 -8.44 -4.10 14.35
N LYS A 153 -7.59 -3.08 14.54
CA LYS A 153 -7.64 -1.87 13.72
C LYS A 153 -7.05 -2.06 12.33
N ILE A 154 -6.23 -3.11 12.12
CA ILE A 154 -5.59 -3.42 10.84
C ILE A 154 -6.43 -4.46 10.12
N GLU A 155 -6.91 -4.13 8.92
CA GLU A 155 -7.74 -5.04 8.12
C GLU A 155 -6.91 -6.01 7.30
N HIS A 156 -5.89 -5.50 6.61
CA HIS A 156 -5.01 -6.29 5.76
C HIS A 156 -3.54 -5.95 5.98
N ILE A 157 -2.68 -6.95 5.81
CA ILE A 157 -1.23 -6.78 5.81
C ILE A 157 -0.73 -7.15 4.41
N THR A 158 0.00 -6.23 3.80
CA THR A 158 0.58 -6.43 2.48
C THR A 158 2.10 -6.37 2.56
N ILE A 159 2.78 -7.31 1.91
CA ILE A 159 4.25 -7.36 1.85
C ILE A 159 4.68 -7.23 0.39
N TYR A 160 5.60 -6.30 0.11
CA TYR A 160 6.15 -6.09 -1.22
C TYR A 160 7.58 -6.62 -1.30
N THR A 161 7.81 -7.66 -2.10
CA THR A 161 9.14 -8.25 -2.34
C THR A 161 9.59 -8.06 -3.79
N ASN A 162 10.89 -7.97 -4.01
CA ASN A 162 11.48 -7.90 -5.34
C ASN A 162 11.74 -9.28 -5.98
N GLY A 163 11.35 -10.36 -5.33
CA GLY A 163 11.47 -11.72 -5.84
C GLY A 163 12.89 -12.26 -5.94
N THR A 164 13.85 -11.72 -5.18
CA THR A 164 15.24 -12.19 -5.18
C THR A 164 15.58 -13.11 -4.00
N ILE A 165 14.77 -13.09 -2.95
CA ILE A 165 15.00 -13.82 -1.68
C ILE A 165 13.82 -14.74 -1.43
N ILE A 166 14.10 -16.01 -1.19
CA ILE A 166 13.07 -16.96 -0.73
C ILE A 166 12.84 -16.71 0.77
N PRO A 167 11.59 -16.51 1.21
CA PRO A 167 11.29 -16.34 2.62
C PRO A 167 11.65 -17.60 3.42
N ASN A 168 12.05 -17.42 4.68
CA ASN A 168 12.30 -18.55 5.57
C ASN A 168 10.98 -19.23 5.99
N GLN A 169 11.08 -20.46 6.52
CA GLN A 169 9.90 -21.26 6.86
C GLN A 169 9.01 -20.56 7.89
N GLU A 170 9.59 -19.92 8.90
CA GLU A 170 8.82 -19.21 9.93
C GLU A 170 7.93 -18.10 9.34
N LEU A 171 8.46 -17.37 8.35
CA LEU A 171 7.69 -16.35 7.64
C LEU A 171 6.60 -16.99 6.77
N VAL A 172 6.93 -18.03 6.01
CA VAL A 172 5.96 -18.74 5.15
C VAL A 172 4.79 -19.27 5.96
N ASP A 173 5.02 -19.82 7.13
CA ASP A 173 3.98 -20.36 8.01
C ASP A 173 2.97 -19.27 8.47
N VAL A 174 3.41 -18.03 8.53
CA VAL A 174 2.54 -16.90 8.90
C VAL A 174 1.81 -16.32 7.68
N LEU A 175 2.45 -16.36 6.50
CA LEU A 175 1.90 -15.77 5.28
C LEU A 175 0.63 -16.45 4.75
N GLY A 176 0.31 -17.68 5.21
CA GLY A 176 -0.92 -18.40 4.85
C GLY A 176 -2.20 -17.83 5.49
N ASN A 177 -2.13 -16.71 6.21
CA ASN A 177 -3.31 -16.07 6.81
C ASN A 177 -4.08 -15.22 5.79
N ASP A 178 -5.40 -15.30 5.80
CA ASP A 178 -6.31 -14.62 4.85
C ASP A 178 -6.21 -13.08 4.89
N LYS A 179 -5.73 -12.50 6.00
CA LYS A 179 -5.46 -11.06 6.09
C LYS A 179 -4.17 -10.63 5.37
N ILE A 180 -3.37 -11.57 4.87
CA ILE A 180 -2.06 -11.27 4.29
C ILE A 180 -2.06 -11.45 2.77
N VAL A 181 -1.47 -10.49 2.08
CA VAL A 181 -1.23 -10.55 0.64
C VAL A 181 0.24 -10.23 0.36
N VAL A 182 0.88 -11.04 -0.49
CA VAL A 182 2.26 -10.77 -0.92
C VAL A 182 2.27 -10.30 -2.37
N HIS A 183 2.84 -9.14 -2.61
CA HIS A 183 3.07 -8.62 -3.97
C HIS A 183 4.52 -8.86 -4.37
N ILE A 184 4.70 -9.62 -5.44
CA ILE A 184 6.02 -9.95 -5.99
C ILE A 184 6.29 -9.06 -7.20
N SER A 185 7.24 -8.15 -7.07
CA SER A 185 7.71 -7.30 -8.16
C SER A 185 8.71 -8.09 -9.02
N ASN A 186 8.27 -8.56 -10.18
CA ASN A 186 9.10 -9.31 -11.10
C ASN A 186 9.80 -8.37 -12.10
N TYR A 187 11.11 -8.25 -11.96
CA TYR A 187 12.00 -7.48 -12.85
C TYR A 187 12.75 -8.37 -13.85
N GLY A 188 12.12 -9.48 -14.26
CA GLY A 188 12.71 -10.43 -15.21
C GLY A 188 13.91 -11.18 -14.63
N THR A 189 15.01 -11.20 -15.35
CA THR A 189 16.22 -11.96 -14.96
C THR A 189 16.84 -11.53 -13.64
N ILE A 190 16.49 -10.35 -13.12
CA ILE A 190 17.00 -9.84 -11.85
C ILE A 190 16.25 -10.48 -10.68
N SER A 191 14.95 -10.69 -10.81
CA SER A 191 14.08 -11.32 -9.81
C SER A 191 14.18 -12.85 -9.87
N ARG A 192 15.35 -13.38 -9.56
CA ARG A 192 15.77 -14.76 -9.86
C ARG A 192 14.99 -15.85 -9.13
N LYS A 193 14.25 -15.50 -8.08
CA LYS A 193 13.56 -16.46 -7.20
C LYS A 193 12.04 -16.45 -7.36
N VAL A 194 11.50 -15.67 -8.31
CA VAL A 194 10.05 -15.54 -8.50
C VAL A 194 9.36 -16.89 -8.67
N ASN A 195 9.87 -17.75 -9.57
CA ASN A 195 9.23 -19.05 -9.81
C ASN A 195 9.24 -19.94 -8.55
N GLU A 196 10.40 -20.02 -7.86
CA GLU A 196 10.54 -20.81 -6.64
C GLU A 196 9.61 -20.28 -5.53
N ILE A 197 9.47 -18.95 -5.40
CA ILE A 197 8.57 -18.32 -4.45
C ILE A 197 7.11 -18.64 -4.81
N CYS A 198 6.72 -18.53 -6.07
CA CYS A 198 5.36 -18.82 -6.52
C CYS A 198 4.97 -20.28 -6.26
N GLU A 199 5.86 -21.24 -6.51
CA GLU A 199 5.64 -22.66 -6.21
C GLU A 199 5.45 -22.87 -4.72
N LEU A 200 6.35 -22.33 -3.90
CA LEU A 200 6.27 -22.39 -2.45
C LEU A 200 4.96 -21.79 -1.91
N PHE A 201 4.57 -20.63 -2.41
CA PHE A 201 3.35 -19.95 -1.96
C PHE A 201 2.08 -20.70 -2.36
N LYS A 202 2.04 -21.28 -3.56
CA LYS A 202 0.93 -22.16 -3.99
C LYS A 202 0.81 -23.39 -3.09
N GLU A 203 1.94 -24.05 -2.80
CA GLU A 203 1.97 -25.22 -1.90
C GLU A 203 1.46 -24.87 -0.50
N LYS A 204 1.78 -23.70 0.01
CA LYS A 204 1.46 -23.26 1.38
C LYS A 204 0.17 -22.46 1.50
N GLY A 205 -0.58 -22.28 0.40
CA GLY A 205 -1.84 -21.54 0.41
C GLY A 205 -1.69 -20.03 0.70
N VAL A 206 -0.51 -19.45 0.38
CA VAL A 206 -0.27 -18.01 0.53
C VAL A 206 -0.98 -17.25 -0.58
N THR A 207 -1.70 -16.19 -0.24
CA THR A 207 -2.28 -15.29 -1.24
C THR A 207 -1.19 -14.35 -1.79
N PHE A 208 -0.97 -14.36 -3.10
CA PHE A 208 0.05 -13.52 -3.73
C PHE A 208 -0.31 -13.10 -5.15
N TYR A 209 0.30 -11.99 -5.59
CA TYR A 209 0.21 -11.47 -6.95
C TYR A 209 1.59 -11.18 -7.50
N VAL A 210 1.80 -11.47 -8.80
CA VAL A 210 3.07 -11.20 -9.49
C VAL A 210 2.89 -10.04 -10.45
N HIS A 211 3.62 -8.95 -10.21
CA HIS A 211 3.61 -7.77 -11.08
C HIS A 211 4.84 -7.76 -11.98
N ASN A 212 4.63 -7.89 -13.28
CA ASN A 212 5.70 -7.89 -14.27
C ASN A 212 6.05 -6.47 -14.69
N TYR A 213 7.17 -5.95 -14.24
CA TYR A 213 7.64 -4.60 -14.55
C TYR A 213 8.64 -4.63 -15.72
N LEU A 214 8.16 -4.37 -16.93
CA LEU A 214 9.01 -4.26 -18.14
C LEU A 214 9.72 -2.90 -18.21
N LYS A 215 9.19 -1.87 -17.56
CA LYS A 215 9.75 -0.51 -17.54
C LYS A 215 9.63 0.08 -16.14
N TRP A 216 10.69 0.69 -15.67
CA TRP A 216 10.72 1.41 -14.42
C TRP A 216 10.28 2.87 -14.62
N LYS A 217 9.54 3.41 -13.67
CA LYS A 217 9.17 4.83 -13.69
C LYS A 217 10.33 5.66 -13.14
N ASP A 218 10.77 6.66 -13.88
CA ASP A 218 11.67 7.68 -13.36
C ASP A 218 10.91 8.60 -12.41
N PHE A 219 11.22 8.50 -11.12
CA PHE A 219 10.67 9.39 -10.09
C PHE A 219 11.41 10.74 -10.02
N GLY A 220 12.36 10.98 -10.91
CA GLY A 220 13.27 12.11 -10.87
C GLY A 220 14.31 11.97 -9.76
N GLY A 221 15.57 12.27 -10.03
CA GLY A 221 16.67 12.19 -9.06
C GLY A 221 16.53 13.11 -7.85
N GLN A 222 17.57 13.18 -7.04
CA GLN A 222 17.72 14.09 -5.89
C GLN A 222 18.22 15.49 -6.28
N ASN A 223 18.50 15.72 -7.56
CA ASN A 223 19.07 16.99 -8.01
C ASN A 223 18.08 18.13 -7.77
N GLU A 224 18.62 19.24 -7.30
CA GLU A 224 17.88 20.49 -7.17
C GLU A 224 17.30 20.90 -8.53
N ARG A 225 16.05 21.32 -8.52
CA ARG A 225 15.33 21.77 -9.71
C ARG A 225 14.87 23.19 -9.48
N ASN A 226 15.29 24.10 -10.33
CA ASN A 226 14.86 25.49 -10.30
C ASN A 226 13.41 25.65 -10.81
N TYR A 227 12.47 25.00 -10.13
CA TYR A 227 11.05 25.11 -10.43
C TYR A 227 10.43 26.30 -9.70
N THR A 228 9.53 27.02 -10.38
CA THR A 228 8.67 27.99 -9.71
C THR A 228 7.75 27.25 -8.70
N ARG A 229 7.23 28.01 -7.73
CA ARG A 229 6.27 27.48 -6.76
C ARG A 229 5.04 26.85 -7.42
N GLU A 230 4.52 27.47 -8.47
CA GLU A 230 3.36 26.95 -9.24
C GLU A 230 3.70 25.61 -9.88
N ARG A 231 4.89 25.50 -10.48
CA ARG A 231 5.34 24.24 -11.07
C ARG A 231 5.52 23.16 -10.02
N LEU A 232 6.07 23.47 -8.85
CA LEU A 232 6.20 22.54 -7.73
C LEU A 232 4.83 22.05 -7.24
N LEU A 233 3.86 22.95 -7.08
CA LEU A 233 2.48 22.58 -6.70
C LEU A 233 1.83 21.68 -7.75
N THR A 234 2.01 21.99 -9.04
CA THR A 234 1.49 21.14 -10.12
C THR A 234 2.07 19.73 -10.06
N VAL A 235 3.40 19.60 -9.91
CA VAL A 235 4.09 18.30 -9.80
C VAL A 235 3.63 17.55 -8.55
N TYR A 236 3.51 18.23 -7.41
CA TYR A 236 3.05 17.62 -6.17
C TYR A 236 1.60 17.12 -6.27
N ASN A 237 0.69 17.92 -6.80
CA ASN A 237 -0.73 17.57 -6.90
C ASN A 237 -0.99 16.42 -7.90
N SER A 238 -0.14 16.28 -8.92
CA SER A 238 -0.20 15.19 -9.90
C SER A 238 0.61 13.95 -9.51
N CYS A 239 1.34 14.00 -8.39
CA CYS A 239 2.19 12.90 -7.96
C CYS A 239 1.36 11.76 -7.36
N PHE A 240 1.38 10.58 -7.97
CA PHE A 240 0.66 9.41 -7.45
C PHE A 240 1.19 8.94 -6.07
N SER A 241 2.46 9.21 -5.74
CA SER A 241 3.05 8.87 -4.43
C SER A 241 2.74 9.90 -3.33
N ALA A 242 2.09 11.01 -3.64
CA ALA A 242 1.83 12.08 -2.65
C ALA A 242 0.90 11.65 -1.50
N LYS A 243 0.24 10.49 -1.63
CA LYS A 243 -0.63 9.90 -0.61
C LYS A 243 -0.12 8.56 -0.07
N CYS A 244 1.10 8.14 -0.45
CA CYS A 244 1.72 6.91 0.05
C CYS A 244 2.38 7.19 1.41
N TYR A 245 1.55 7.32 2.45
CA TYR A 245 2.06 7.56 3.79
C TYR A 245 3.07 6.51 4.20
N THR A 246 4.27 6.97 4.58
CA THR A 246 5.39 6.10 4.94
C THR A 246 5.80 6.34 6.39
N PHE A 247 5.71 5.32 7.21
CA PHE A 247 6.18 5.34 8.59
C PHE A 247 7.62 4.81 8.65
N TYR A 248 8.53 5.66 9.07
CA TYR A 248 9.94 5.35 9.09
C TYR A 248 10.64 6.05 10.26
N ARG A 249 11.42 5.30 11.04
CA ARG A 249 12.17 5.80 12.21
C ARG A 249 11.34 6.72 13.12
N ASN A 250 10.16 6.23 13.54
CA ASN A 250 9.20 6.89 14.45
C ASN A 250 8.56 8.18 13.88
N ARG A 251 8.58 8.39 12.59
CA ARG A 251 7.94 9.53 11.92
C ARG A 251 7.03 9.07 10.79
N LEU A 252 5.94 9.79 10.61
CA LEU A 252 5.03 9.63 9.48
C LEU A 252 5.33 10.66 8.41
N TYR A 253 5.63 10.19 7.22
CA TYR A 253 5.93 10.99 6.04
C TYR A 253 4.82 10.88 5.01
N LYS A 254 4.66 11.91 4.18
CA LYS A 254 3.67 11.94 3.10
C LYS A 254 3.97 10.96 1.96
N CYS A 255 5.23 10.58 1.78
CA CYS A 255 5.63 9.65 0.74
C CYS A 255 6.99 9.02 1.06
N PRO A 256 7.34 7.87 0.45
CA PRO A 256 8.62 7.19 0.68
C PRO A 256 9.83 8.06 0.33
N ARG A 257 9.73 8.91 -0.71
CA ARG A 257 10.85 9.78 -1.08
C ARG A 257 11.17 10.83 -0.01
N SER A 258 10.15 11.39 0.66
CA SER A 258 10.40 12.31 1.78
C SER A 258 10.99 11.60 2.99
N ALA A 259 10.56 10.36 3.26
CA ALA A 259 11.07 9.54 4.36
C ALA A 259 12.55 9.18 4.16
N HIS A 260 12.87 8.61 3.02
CA HIS A 260 14.22 8.13 2.72
C HIS A 260 15.16 9.26 2.28
N GLY A 261 14.64 10.32 1.64
CA GLY A 261 15.43 11.47 1.22
C GLY A 261 16.06 12.21 2.41
N GLU A 262 15.34 12.35 3.51
CA GLU A 262 15.88 12.91 4.75
C GLU A 262 17.08 12.07 5.25
N ARG A 263 16.95 10.74 5.23
CA ARG A 263 18.00 9.83 5.74
C ARG A 263 19.26 9.83 4.87
N VAL A 264 19.11 9.71 3.54
CA VAL A 264 20.27 9.60 2.63
C VAL A 264 20.99 10.95 2.40
N SER A 265 20.39 12.08 2.78
CA SER A 265 21.08 13.38 2.70
C SER A 265 22.05 13.62 3.86
N TYR A 266 22.02 12.77 4.89
CA TYR A 266 22.93 12.81 6.05
C TYR A 266 24.02 11.73 6.01
N ASP A 267 23.96 10.79 5.07
CA ASP A 267 24.97 9.75 4.83
C ASP A 267 26.01 10.24 3.79
#